data_ce0da1183f049c2232852cf7452438f1
#
_entry.id   ce0da1183f049c2232852cf7452438f1
#
_cell.length_a   1.000
_cell.length_b   1.000
_cell.length_c   1.000
_cell.angle_alpha   90.00
_cell.angle_beta   90.00
_cell.angle_gamma   90.00
#
_symmetry.space_group_name_H-M   'P 1'
#
loop_
_entity.id
_entity.type
_entity.pdbx_description
1 polymer ?
#
loop_
_entity_poly.entity_id
_entity_poly.type
_entity_poly.pdbx_seq_one_letter_code
_entity_poly.pdbx_strand_id
1 'polypeptide(L)'
;MNLHRSFAVTILLFFQISIVASARELTAGVARVEITPPIGFPMGGYAARSGPSTGIHDPLYATALLLKTDEVTVAIISCDLLSFPSERVVSLARDRRLADHVLIAATHTHSGPLTWEDKSWPRADRSWFTETEDKILRAIEAAAQQMFPARLSAGFGDIYLAHNRRKVGADGKVTMLWRNAERAATSPIDPSLGVIRVDDQSGKPRAVVVNYACHAVVLGPDNRSISAEYPGYLARRLERELPGALCLFVQGGAGDINPYLDEQPVAENGFGEAEKMGNALAAFTIELSRKLKPRDIVNPQLLAVAEVVSFRDRWSAGKSIRAGLTTVLINGQIAIVTMPGEPFVDLQIALRDKSEVPNTFLFGYTFSGGGEWIGYVPTIRAASEGGYGAGYYTNIDVGAGEAIIDRAVVNLFRMAGRLDVSPR
;
A
#
# COMPACT_ATOMS: atom_id res chain seq x y z
N MET A 1 -3.99 19.37 -93.79
CA MET A 1 -4.58 20.01 -92.57
C MET A 1 -4.68 18.98 -91.48
N ASN A 2 -3.62 18.78 -90.72
CA ASN A 2 -3.52 17.77 -89.65
C ASN A 2 -3.64 18.44 -88.27
N LEU A 3 -4.72 18.18 -87.52
CA LEU A 3 -4.92 18.61 -86.20
C LEU A 3 -4.29 17.58 -85.22
N HIS A 4 -3.22 17.94 -84.56
CA HIS A 4 -2.71 17.19 -83.40
C HIS A 4 -3.51 17.59 -82.16
N ARG A 5 -4.21 16.61 -81.56
CA ARG A 5 -4.83 16.74 -80.18
C ARG A 5 -3.84 16.21 -79.19
N SER A 6 -3.28 17.12 -78.38
CA SER A 6 -2.47 16.74 -77.22
C SER A 6 -3.41 16.38 -76.01
N PHE A 7 -3.29 15.19 -75.55
CA PHE A 7 -3.93 14.73 -74.32
C PHE A 7 -2.98 15.06 -73.11
N ALA A 8 -3.37 15.93 -72.23
CA ALA A 8 -2.68 16.16 -70.98
C ALA A 8 -3.21 15.15 -69.93
N VAL A 9 -2.36 14.25 -69.47
CA VAL A 9 -2.65 13.32 -68.36
C VAL A 9 -2.28 14.01 -67.06
N THR A 10 -3.25 14.41 -66.25
CA THR A 10 -3.07 14.92 -64.91
C THR A 10 -2.95 13.77 -63.93
N ILE A 11 -1.74 13.50 -63.42
CA ILE A 11 -1.50 12.53 -62.34
C ILE A 11 -1.83 13.18 -61.04
N LEU A 12 -2.93 12.77 -60.39
CA LEU A 12 -3.27 13.11 -59.02
C LEU A 12 -2.48 12.17 -58.09
N LEU A 13 -1.45 12.70 -57.44
CA LEU A 13 -0.78 12.02 -56.32
C LEU A 13 -1.65 12.13 -55.05
N PHE A 14 -2.28 11.02 -54.68
CA PHE A 14 -2.92 10.89 -53.35
C PHE A 14 -1.83 10.66 -52.29
N PHE A 15 -1.50 11.68 -51.50
CA PHE A 15 -0.74 11.51 -50.27
C PHE A 15 -1.65 10.83 -49.25
N GLN A 16 -1.48 9.54 -49.03
CA GLN A 16 -2.07 8.89 -47.85
C GLN A 16 -1.28 9.34 -46.59
N ILE A 17 -1.86 10.26 -45.85
CA ILE A 17 -1.40 10.57 -44.50
C ILE A 17 -1.83 9.37 -43.63
N SER A 18 -0.93 8.44 -43.39
CA SER A 18 -1.09 7.42 -42.37
C SER A 18 -1.02 8.11 -41.01
N ILE A 19 -2.16 8.35 -40.41
CA ILE A 19 -2.23 8.71 -38.97
C ILE A 19 -1.81 7.45 -38.25
N VAL A 20 -0.53 7.39 -37.87
CA VAL A 20 -0.06 6.37 -36.92
C VAL A 20 -0.71 6.78 -35.57
N ALA A 21 -1.80 6.12 -35.24
CA ALA A 21 -2.34 6.22 -33.89
C ALA A 21 -1.22 5.75 -32.96
N SER A 22 -0.69 6.65 -32.13
CA SER A 22 0.27 6.30 -31.09
C SER A 22 -0.39 5.23 -30.23
N ALA A 23 0.24 4.07 -30.16
CA ALA A 23 -0.23 3.02 -29.27
C ALA A 23 -0.18 3.58 -27.84
N ARG A 24 -1.28 3.45 -27.10
CA ARG A 24 -1.31 3.81 -25.68
C ARG A 24 -0.23 3.03 -24.95
N GLU A 25 0.50 3.69 -24.09
CA GLU A 25 1.61 3.10 -23.36
C GLU A 25 1.37 3.23 -21.85
N LEU A 26 1.70 2.18 -21.10
CA LEU A 26 1.82 2.27 -19.65
C LEU A 26 3.26 2.63 -19.32
N THR A 27 3.45 3.73 -18.63
CA THR A 27 4.77 4.15 -18.15
C THR A 27 4.82 4.09 -16.63
N ALA A 28 6.03 3.89 -16.09
CA ALA A 28 6.27 3.92 -14.66
C ALA A 28 7.51 4.76 -14.35
N GLY A 29 7.57 5.32 -13.15
CA GLY A 29 8.75 5.97 -12.62
C GLY A 29 8.89 5.62 -11.14
N VAL A 30 10.11 5.46 -10.65
CA VAL A 30 10.34 5.11 -9.26
C VAL A 30 11.49 5.91 -8.68
N ALA A 31 11.31 6.41 -7.44
CA ALA A 31 12.35 7.13 -6.71
C ALA A 31 12.17 6.94 -5.20
N ARG A 32 13.24 7.18 -4.45
CA ARG A 32 13.27 7.03 -2.99
C ARG A 32 13.93 8.24 -2.34
N VAL A 33 13.47 8.56 -1.13
CA VAL A 33 14.06 9.59 -0.28
C VAL A 33 14.15 9.08 1.16
N GLU A 34 15.20 9.51 1.87
CA GLU A 34 15.33 9.22 3.31
C GLU A 34 14.47 10.17 4.14
N ILE A 35 13.72 9.59 5.08
CA ILE A 35 12.80 10.29 5.99
C ILE A 35 13.12 10.04 7.47
N THR A 36 14.30 9.54 7.78
CA THR A 36 14.73 9.26 9.15
C THR A 36 14.64 10.51 10.03
N PRO A 37 13.97 10.46 11.20
CA PRO A 37 13.94 11.58 12.13
C PRO A 37 15.27 11.71 12.88
N PRO A 38 15.57 12.87 13.48
CA PRO A 38 16.72 13.00 14.35
C PRO A 38 16.60 12.13 15.61
N ILE A 39 17.74 11.74 16.19
CA ILE A 39 17.78 11.09 17.52
C ILE A 39 17.15 12.02 18.55
N GLY A 40 16.41 11.45 19.52
CA GLY A 40 15.64 12.20 20.51
C GLY A 40 14.19 12.46 20.06
N PHE A 41 13.79 11.99 18.88
CA PHE A 41 12.42 12.14 18.41
C PHE A 41 11.47 11.15 19.10
N PRO A 42 10.22 11.55 19.46
CA PRO A 42 9.22 10.64 20.01
C PRO A 42 8.94 9.47 19.07
N MET A 43 8.87 8.25 19.61
CA MET A 43 8.57 7.04 18.83
C MET A 43 7.11 6.61 19.00
N GLY A 44 6.51 6.17 17.89
CA GLY A 44 5.14 5.67 17.85
C GLY A 44 5.01 4.16 18.09
N GLY A 45 3.77 3.66 18.16
CA GLY A 45 3.40 2.25 18.16
C GLY A 45 3.12 1.64 19.53
N TYR A 46 3.89 1.99 20.57
CA TYR A 46 3.74 1.38 21.89
C TYR A 46 3.48 2.42 22.97
N ALA A 47 2.34 2.30 23.67
CA ALA A 47 2.06 3.12 24.85
C ALA A 47 3.01 2.82 26.05
N ALA A 48 3.56 1.61 26.09
CA ALA A 48 4.49 1.17 27.13
C ALA A 48 5.94 1.64 26.90
N ARG A 49 6.27 2.23 25.75
CA ARG A 49 7.63 2.70 25.48
C ARG A 49 7.99 3.89 26.35
N SER A 50 9.11 3.80 27.03
CA SER A 50 9.61 4.87 27.92
C SER A 50 10.59 5.79 27.18
N GLY A 51 10.14 7.01 26.83
CA GLY A 51 10.99 8.07 26.29
C GLY A 51 11.24 8.02 24.78
N PRO A 52 11.94 9.04 24.25
CA PRO A 52 12.21 9.20 22.83
C PRO A 52 13.29 8.23 22.31
N SER A 53 13.54 8.29 21.01
CA SER A 53 14.61 7.50 20.38
C SER A 53 15.98 7.84 20.94
N THR A 54 16.83 6.81 21.11
CA THR A 54 18.22 6.96 21.60
C THR A 54 19.26 6.64 20.55
N GLY A 55 18.83 6.17 19.37
CA GLY A 55 19.70 5.81 18.27
C GLY A 55 18.91 5.55 16.98
N ILE A 56 19.65 5.27 15.91
CA ILE A 56 19.14 4.85 14.62
C ILE A 56 19.82 3.52 14.32
N HIS A 57 19.03 2.45 14.21
CA HIS A 57 19.52 1.12 13.82
C HIS A 57 19.63 1.04 12.30
N ASP A 58 18.59 1.48 11.60
CA ASP A 58 18.58 1.60 10.14
C ASP A 58 17.72 2.80 9.70
N PRO A 59 18.06 3.39 8.54
CA PRO A 59 17.34 4.55 8.03
C PRO A 59 15.92 4.18 7.58
N LEU A 60 15.01 5.17 7.67
CA LEU A 60 13.64 5.08 7.19
C LEU A 60 13.52 5.75 5.82
N TYR A 61 12.74 5.16 4.93
CA TYR A 61 12.55 5.66 3.58
C TYR A 61 11.09 5.89 3.21
N ALA A 62 10.88 6.84 2.29
CA ALA A 62 9.69 6.93 1.47
C ALA A 62 10.06 6.60 0.03
N THR A 63 9.42 5.58 -0.55
CA THR A 63 9.63 5.13 -1.93
C THR A 63 8.37 5.39 -2.72
N ALA A 64 8.46 6.19 -3.79
CA ALA A 64 7.36 6.54 -4.67
C ALA A 64 7.45 5.76 -5.99
N LEU A 65 6.36 5.10 -6.37
CA LEU A 65 6.14 4.46 -7.66
C LEU A 65 5.00 5.19 -8.36
N LEU A 66 5.25 5.74 -9.53
CA LEU A 66 4.23 6.29 -10.41
C LEU A 66 3.89 5.27 -11.50
N LEU A 67 2.59 5.12 -11.73
CA LEU A 67 2.04 4.40 -12.88
C LEU A 67 1.20 5.39 -13.68
N LYS A 68 1.42 5.46 -14.99
CA LYS A 68 0.78 6.47 -15.84
C LYS A 68 0.38 5.93 -17.19
N THR A 69 -0.84 6.28 -17.61
CA THR A 69 -1.32 6.25 -19.01
C THR A 69 -1.62 7.66 -19.47
N ASP A 70 -2.07 7.84 -20.70
CA ASP A 70 -2.50 9.17 -21.19
C ASP A 70 -3.64 9.78 -20.38
N GLU A 71 -4.43 8.96 -19.69
CA GLU A 71 -5.67 9.35 -19.03
C GLU A 71 -5.50 9.61 -17.54
N VAL A 72 -4.64 8.84 -16.86
CA VAL A 72 -4.51 8.91 -15.40
C VAL A 72 -3.10 8.59 -14.93
N THR A 73 -2.71 9.23 -13.83
CA THR A 73 -1.47 8.95 -13.09
C THR A 73 -1.80 8.56 -11.65
N VAL A 74 -1.32 7.40 -11.22
CA VAL A 74 -1.43 6.91 -9.84
C VAL A 74 -0.04 6.89 -9.20
N ALA A 75 0.11 7.54 -8.06
CA ALA A 75 1.32 7.49 -7.23
C ALA A 75 1.08 6.57 -6.03
N ILE A 76 1.90 5.54 -5.89
CA ILE A 76 1.95 4.64 -4.73
C ILE A 76 3.20 4.99 -3.96
N ILE A 77 3.04 5.39 -2.70
CA ILE A 77 4.14 5.76 -1.82
C ILE A 77 4.17 4.77 -0.65
N SER A 78 5.28 4.03 -0.49
CA SER A 78 5.54 3.23 0.70
C SER A 78 6.42 4.02 1.65
N CYS A 79 5.97 4.22 2.90
CA CYS A 79 6.68 4.98 3.93
C CYS A 79 6.99 4.07 5.12
N ASP A 80 8.25 4.07 5.59
CA ASP A 80 8.67 3.36 6.81
C ASP A 80 8.22 4.11 8.08
N LEU A 81 6.91 4.26 8.22
CA LEU A 81 6.23 4.99 9.28
C LEU A 81 5.09 4.15 9.86
N LEU A 82 4.63 4.51 11.05
CA LEU A 82 3.47 3.87 11.68
C LEU A 82 2.17 4.17 10.91
N SER A 83 1.97 5.44 10.54
CA SER A 83 0.93 5.95 9.63
C SER A 83 1.37 7.32 9.11
N PHE A 84 0.85 7.77 7.97
CA PHE A 84 1.14 9.12 7.48
C PHE A 84 -0.03 9.70 6.68
N PRO A 85 -1.12 10.09 7.34
CA PRO A 85 -2.26 10.73 6.67
C PRO A 85 -1.95 12.20 6.38
N SER A 86 -1.43 12.49 5.17
CA SER A 86 -1.10 13.85 4.74
C SER A 86 -1.97 14.31 3.57
N GLU A 87 -2.98 15.11 3.86
CA GLU A 87 -3.78 15.78 2.84
C GLU A 87 -2.95 16.79 2.04
N ARG A 88 -1.93 17.39 2.67
CA ARG A 88 -1.01 18.33 2.01
C ARG A 88 -0.24 17.66 0.86
N VAL A 89 0.28 16.45 1.09
CA VAL A 89 0.99 15.69 0.04
C VAL A 89 0.02 15.36 -1.10
N VAL A 90 -1.18 14.87 -0.77
CA VAL A 90 -2.20 14.51 -1.77
C VAL A 90 -2.60 15.72 -2.61
N SER A 91 -2.93 16.83 -1.96
CA SER A 91 -3.36 18.07 -2.66
C SER A 91 -2.25 18.65 -3.51
N LEU A 92 -1.03 18.81 -2.96
CA LEU A 92 0.08 19.39 -3.71
C LEU A 92 0.54 18.53 -4.89
N ALA A 93 0.49 17.19 -4.77
CA ALA A 93 0.81 16.32 -5.88
C ALA A 93 -0.20 16.48 -7.03
N ARG A 94 -1.48 16.66 -6.73
CA ARG A 94 -2.54 16.96 -7.71
C ARG A 94 -2.37 18.36 -8.31
N ASP A 95 -2.20 19.39 -7.50
CA ASP A 95 -2.06 20.79 -7.94
C ASP A 95 -0.85 20.97 -8.86
N ARG A 96 0.25 20.27 -8.58
CA ARG A 96 1.45 20.24 -9.43
C ARG A 96 1.34 19.29 -10.62
N ARG A 97 0.21 18.60 -10.79
CA ARG A 97 -0.04 17.61 -11.85
C ARG A 97 0.99 16.47 -11.88
N LEU A 98 1.48 16.07 -10.71
CA LEU A 98 2.39 14.94 -10.57
C LEU A 98 1.64 13.61 -10.56
N ALA A 99 0.45 13.58 -9.94
CA ALA A 99 -0.43 12.42 -9.88
C ALA A 99 -1.90 12.84 -9.66
N ASP A 100 -2.84 12.13 -10.31
CA ASP A 100 -4.27 12.30 -10.11
C ASP A 100 -4.75 11.62 -8.84
N HIS A 101 -4.14 10.47 -8.52
CA HIS A 101 -4.40 9.70 -7.31
C HIS A 101 -3.10 9.42 -6.56
N VAL A 102 -3.09 9.68 -5.26
CA VAL A 102 -1.91 9.50 -4.38
C VAL A 102 -2.27 8.54 -3.26
N LEU A 103 -1.55 7.44 -3.15
CA LEU A 103 -1.75 6.37 -2.16
C LEU A 103 -0.53 6.35 -1.23
N ILE A 104 -0.67 6.90 -0.02
CA ILE A 104 0.40 6.95 0.98
C ILE A 104 0.23 5.76 1.93
N ALA A 105 0.98 4.69 1.68
CA ALA A 105 0.95 3.45 2.44
C ALA A 105 2.06 3.45 3.49
N ALA A 106 1.71 3.19 4.75
CA ALA A 106 2.68 3.00 5.82
C ALA A 106 3.08 1.53 5.94
N THR A 107 4.37 1.25 6.16
CA THR A 107 4.85 -0.10 6.51
C THR A 107 4.39 -0.53 7.89
N HIS A 108 3.92 0.42 8.67
CA HIS A 108 3.42 0.28 10.03
C HIS A 108 4.51 -0.19 11.01
N THR A 109 5.76 0.28 10.82
CA THR A 109 6.80 0.00 11.81
C THR A 109 6.46 0.64 13.15
N HIS A 110 6.50 -0.17 14.21
CA HIS A 110 6.39 0.31 15.60
C HIS A 110 7.75 0.77 16.16
N SER A 111 8.77 0.83 15.33
CA SER A 111 10.11 1.34 15.67
C SER A 111 10.45 2.64 14.94
N GLY A 112 9.44 3.35 14.44
CA GLY A 112 9.54 4.64 13.76
C GLY A 112 9.10 5.82 14.65
N PRO A 113 9.12 7.04 14.09
CA PRO A 113 8.67 8.24 14.79
C PRO A 113 7.17 8.23 15.04
N LEU A 114 6.74 8.93 16.09
CA LEU A 114 5.34 9.26 16.33
C LEU A 114 4.85 10.20 15.22
N THR A 115 3.79 9.82 14.50
CA THR A 115 3.28 10.53 13.32
C THR A 115 1.96 11.27 13.56
N TRP A 116 1.50 11.39 14.78
CA TRP A 116 0.34 12.19 15.19
C TRP A 116 0.61 12.97 16.47
N GLU A 117 -0.20 14.03 16.69
CA GLU A 117 -0.14 14.78 17.94
C GLU A 117 -0.75 13.96 19.08
N ASP A 118 0.09 13.54 20.01
CA ASP A 118 -0.33 13.02 21.30
C ASP A 118 -0.15 14.11 22.35
N LYS A 119 -1.21 14.38 23.12
CA LYS A 119 -1.19 15.41 24.19
C LYS A 119 -0.28 15.03 25.36
N SER A 120 0.06 13.77 25.50
CA SER A 120 0.94 13.25 26.57
C SER A 120 2.43 13.42 26.26
N TRP A 121 2.80 13.76 25.01
CA TRP A 121 4.18 13.95 24.59
C TRP A 121 4.49 15.43 24.35
N PRO A 122 5.73 15.89 24.62
CA PRO A 122 6.16 17.20 24.12
C PRO A 122 5.91 17.25 22.63
N ARG A 123 5.34 18.36 22.14
CA ARG A 123 4.96 18.51 20.72
C ARG A 123 6.08 17.95 19.84
N ALA A 124 5.77 16.87 19.11
CA ALA A 124 6.65 16.38 18.05
C ALA A 124 7.01 17.57 17.17
N ASP A 125 8.28 17.71 16.85
CA ASP A 125 8.74 18.86 16.07
C ASP A 125 7.99 18.90 14.73
N ARG A 126 7.07 19.84 14.61
CA ARG A 126 6.26 20.00 13.38
C ARG A 126 7.13 20.24 12.15
N SER A 127 8.36 20.73 12.34
CA SER A 127 9.29 20.93 11.23
C SER A 127 9.62 19.62 10.53
N TRP A 128 9.81 18.53 11.28
CA TRP A 128 10.09 17.21 10.69
C TRP A 128 8.91 16.69 9.85
N PHE A 129 7.63 16.91 10.27
CA PHE A 129 6.47 16.51 9.50
C PHE A 129 6.42 17.24 8.15
N THR A 130 6.55 18.57 8.19
CA THR A 130 6.56 19.39 6.98
C THR A 130 7.74 19.03 6.06
N GLU A 131 8.92 18.81 6.64
CA GLU A 131 10.09 18.36 5.89
C GLU A 131 9.87 16.97 5.25
N THR A 132 9.23 16.06 5.97
CA THR A 132 8.89 14.71 5.47
C THR A 132 7.87 14.80 4.34
N GLU A 133 6.84 15.63 4.46
CA GLU A 133 5.90 15.90 3.37
C GLU A 133 6.60 16.43 2.12
N ASP A 134 7.52 17.41 2.29
CA ASP A 134 8.30 17.96 1.19
C ASP A 134 9.26 16.92 0.58
N LYS A 135 9.85 16.04 1.41
CA LYS A 135 10.67 14.92 0.94
C LYS A 135 9.83 13.94 0.10
N ILE A 136 8.64 13.58 0.55
CA ILE A 136 7.72 12.70 -0.21
C ILE A 136 7.36 13.34 -1.55
N LEU A 137 7.03 14.63 -1.57
CA LEU A 137 6.75 15.35 -2.82
C LEU A 137 7.95 15.33 -3.76
N ARG A 138 9.18 15.53 -3.26
CA ARG A 138 10.41 15.40 -4.07
C ARG A 138 10.61 13.99 -4.62
N ALA A 139 10.25 12.93 -3.86
CA ALA A 139 10.31 11.57 -4.36
C ALA A 139 9.31 11.34 -5.52
N ILE A 140 8.09 11.89 -5.41
CA ILE A 140 7.10 11.85 -6.49
C ILE A 140 7.61 12.61 -7.73
N GLU A 141 8.17 13.82 -7.55
CA GLU A 141 8.76 14.62 -8.63
C GLU A 141 9.92 13.89 -9.31
N ALA A 142 10.83 13.30 -8.52
CA ALA A 142 11.96 12.53 -9.05
C ALA A 142 11.50 11.27 -9.81
N ALA A 143 10.47 10.59 -9.35
CA ALA A 143 9.87 9.49 -10.07
C ALA A 143 9.24 9.95 -11.40
N ALA A 144 8.54 11.10 -11.40
CA ALA A 144 7.95 11.68 -12.61
C ALA A 144 9.00 12.11 -13.65
N GLN A 145 10.22 12.49 -13.21
CA GLN A 145 11.32 12.84 -14.12
C GLN A 145 12.04 11.62 -14.70
N GLN A 146 11.80 10.42 -14.18
CA GLN A 146 12.46 9.17 -14.57
C GLN A 146 11.49 8.13 -15.12
N MET A 147 10.44 8.58 -15.81
CA MET A 147 9.43 7.69 -16.41
C MET A 147 10.05 6.83 -17.51
N PHE A 148 9.66 5.57 -17.53
CA PHE A 148 10.06 4.58 -18.55
C PHE A 148 8.83 3.77 -18.99
N PRO A 149 8.82 3.25 -20.23
CA PRO A 149 7.81 2.29 -20.66
C PRO A 149 7.86 1.04 -19.78
N ALA A 150 6.72 0.67 -19.21
CA ALA A 150 6.64 -0.33 -18.16
C ALA A 150 5.79 -1.55 -18.55
N ARG A 151 6.24 -2.71 -18.08
CA ARG A 151 5.48 -3.96 -18.10
C ARG A 151 5.21 -4.41 -16.68
N LEU A 152 3.95 -4.75 -16.40
CA LEU A 152 3.55 -5.20 -15.08
C LEU A 152 3.25 -6.70 -15.08
N SER A 153 3.62 -7.34 -13.98
CA SER A 153 3.16 -8.68 -13.64
C SER A 153 2.82 -8.74 -12.15
N ALA A 154 1.84 -9.56 -11.79
CA ALA A 154 1.43 -9.73 -10.41
C ALA A 154 1.11 -11.20 -10.11
N GLY A 155 1.18 -11.56 -8.84
CA GLY A 155 0.83 -12.89 -8.36
C GLY A 155 0.96 -13.00 -6.86
N PHE A 156 0.48 -14.13 -6.35
CA PHE A 156 0.47 -14.46 -4.93
C PHE A 156 1.15 -15.80 -4.68
N GLY A 157 1.61 -15.98 -3.46
CA GLY A 157 2.07 -17.27 -2.95
C GLY A 157 2.02 -17.26 -1.43
N ASP A 158 1.92 -18.43 -0.79
CA ASP A 158 1.68 -18.54 0.63
C ASP A 158 2.97 -18.70 1.43
N ILE A 159 3.12 -17.87 2.46
CA ILE A 159 4.20 -17.93 3.44
C ILE A 159 3.66 -17.72 4.85
N TYR A 160 3.94 -18.66 5.75
CA TYR A 160 3.39 -18.70 7.11
C TYR A 160 4.39 -18.14 8.11
N LEU A 161 4.41 -16.81 8.31
CA LEU A 161 5.28 -16.12 9.27
C LEU A 161 4.50 -15.31 10.32
N ALA A 162 3.16 -15.39 10.28
CA ALA A 162 2.27 -14.61 11.11
C ALA A 162 1.13 -15.46 11.69
N HIS A 163 0.47 -14.94 12.71
CA HIS A 163 -0.69 -15.55 13.34
C HIS A 163 -1.76 -14.50 13.65
N ASN A 164 -3.02 -14.94 13.76
CA ASN A 164 -4.06 -14.06 14.29
C ASN A 164 -3.91 -13.98 15.81
N ARG A 165 -3.74 -12.76 16.33
CA ARG A 165 -3.57 -12.50 17.77
C ARG A 165 -4.86 -12.60 18.58
N ARG A 166 -5.98 -12.90 17.94
CA ARG A 166 -7.30 -13.06 18.52
C ARG A 166 -7.64 -14.53 18.69
N LYS A 167 -7.70 -15.01 19.93
CA LYS A 167 -8.12 -16.38 20.25
C LYS A 167 -9.55 -16.34 20.78
N VAL A 168 -10.52 -16.81 19.99
CA VAL A 168 -11.93 -16.88 20.37
C VAL A 168 -12.15 -18.09 21.27
N GLY A 169 -12.68 -17.86 22.47
CA GLY A 169 -13.04 -18.91 23.41
C GLY A 169 -14.39 -19.56 23.08
N ALA A 170 -14.73 -20.64 23.81
CA ALA A 170 -16.01 -21.33 23.69
C ALA A 170 -17.22 -20.43 24.04
N ASP A 171 -17.01 -19.38 24.80
CA ASP A 171 -17.98 -18.36 25.17
C ASP A 171 -18.19 -17.28 24.09
N GLY A 172 -17.49 -17.42 22.93
CA GLY A 172 -17.50 -16.45 21.84
C GLY A 172 -16.75 -15.15 22.13
N LYS A 173 -15.92 -15.09 23.21
CA LYS A 173 -15.12 -13.91 23.54
C LYS A 173 -13.65 -14.12 23.22
N VAL A 174 -13.00 -12.98 22.90
CA VAL A 174 -11.59 -12.97 22.51
C VAL A 174 -10.68 -12.86 23.74
N THR A 175 -9.67 -13.74 23.77
CA THR A 175 -8.43 -13.56 24.54
C THR A 175 -7.31 -13.18 23.58
N MET A 176 -6.48 -12.22 23.94
CA MET A 176 -5.37 -11.77 23.09
C MET A 176 -4.17 -12.70 23.24
N LEU A 177 -3.72 -13.26 22.10
CA LEU A 177 -2.50 -14.06 21.96
C LEU A 177 -1.44 -13.18 21.25
N TRP A 178 -0.79 -12.29 22.01
CA TRP A 178 0.18 -11.36 21.43
C TRP A 178 1.36 -12.11 20.84
N ARG A 179 2.01 -12.95 21.59
CA ARG A 179 3.16 -13.78 21.19
C ARG A 179 2.73 -15.25 21.02
N ASN A 180 3.13 -15.86 19.92
CA ASN A 180 2.80 -17.24 19.58
C ASN A 180 4.06 -18.02 19.17
N ALA A 181 5.07 -18.05 20.06
CA ALA A 181 6.35 -18.72 19.81
C ALA A 181 6.20 -20.22 19.49
N GLU A 182 5.19 -20.87 20.09
CA GLU A 182 4.83 -22.27 19.86
C GLU A 182 4.14 -22.53 18.52
N ARG A 183 3.82 -21.46 17.77
CA ARG A 183 3.10 -21.51 16.49
C ARG A 183 1.79 -22.29 16.56
N ALA A 184 1.05 -22.11 17.66
CA ALA A 184 -0.30 -22.65 17.77
C ALA A 184 -1.19 -22.13 16.62
N ALA A 185 -2.01 -23.00 16.06
CA ALA A 185 -2.90 -22.64 14.98
C ALA A 185 -3.92 -21.60 15.42
N THR A 186 -4.06 -20.52 14.65
CA THR A 186 -5.04 -19.47 14.85
C THR A 186 -5.79 -19.20 13.56
N SER A 187 -6.98 -18.63 13.63
CA SER A 187 -7.84 -18.38 12.48
C SER A 187 -8.76 -17.17 12.76
N PRO A 188 -9.08 -16.35 11.74
CA PRO A 188 -8.58 -16.43 10.37
C PRO A 188 -7.13 -15.94 10.23
N ILE A 189 -6.42 -16.42 9.22
CA ILE A 189 -5.14 -15.89 8.75
C ILE A 189 -5.17 -15.83 7.22
N ASP A 190 -4.39 -14.94 6.66
CA ASP A 190 -4.10 -14.91 5.22
C ASP A 190 -2.58 -15.03 5.01
N PRO A 191 -2.08 -16.22 4.65
CA PRO A 191 -0.65 -16.42 4.44
C PRO A 191 -0.15 -15.84 3.12
N SER A 192 -1.04 -15.31 2.28
CA SER A 192 -0.69 -14.87 0.93
C SER A 192 0.20 -13.64 0.96
N LEU A 193 1.40 -13.78 0.39
CA LEU A 193 2.26 -12.67 0.02
C LEU A 193 1.99 -12.34 -1.45
N GLY A 194 1.55 -11.11 -1.70
CA GLY A 194 1.29 -10.59 -3.03
C GLY A 194 2.46 -9.77 -3.56
N VAL A 195 2.74 -9.91 -4.86
CA VAL A 195 3.79 -9.16 -5.56
C VAL A 195 3.22 -8.49 -6.79
N ILE A 196 3.53 -7.19 -6.96
CA ILE A 196 3.41 -6.49 -8.23
C ILE A 196 4.83 -6.14 -8.66
N ARG A 197 5.28 -6.70 -9.78
CA ARG A 197 6.59 -6.44 -10.36
C ARG A 197 6.44 -5.49 -11.54
N VAL A 198 7.27 -4.44 -11.56
CA VAL A 198 7.33 -3.42 -12.61
C VAL A 198 8.68 -3.53 -13.30
N ASP A 199 8.65 -3.96 -14.56
CA ASP A 199 9.83 -4.10 -15.40
C ASP A 199 9.89 -3.00 -16.45
N ASP A 200 11.10 -2.64 -16.87
CA ASP A 200 11.30 -1.88 -18.11
C ASP A 200 11.14 -2.78 -19.33
N GLN A 201 11.23 -2.20 -20.53
CA GLN A 201 11.07 -2.95 -21.79
C GLN A 201 12.15 -4.03 -21.99
N SER A 202 13.30 -3.92 -21.36
CA SER A 202 14.33 -4.95 -21.40
C SER A 202 14.04 -6.15 -20.49
N GLY A 203 12.98 -6.07 -19.67
CA GLY A 203 12.61 -7.07 -18.67
C GLY A 203 13.38 -6.93 -17.36
N LYS A 204 14.09 -5.82 -17.17
CA LYS A 204 14.79 -5.53 -15.93
C LYS A 204 13.80 -4.98 -14.90
N PRO A 205 13.71 -5.58 -13.68
CA PRO A 205 12.87 -5.05 -12.62
C PRO A 205 13.35 -3.66 -12.19
N ARG A 206 12.40 -2.72 -12.06
CA ARG A 206 12.65 -1.34 -11.62
C ARG A 206 11.94 -1.06 -10.29
N ALA A 207 10.81 -1.73 -10.03
CA ALA A 207 10.12 -1.70 -8.75
C ALA A 207 9.47 -3.05 -8.45
N VAL A 208 9.39 -3.38 -7.16
CA VAL A 208 8.67 -4.54 -6.65
C VAL A 208 7.82 -4.08 -5.47
N VAL A 209 6.49 -4.10 -5.64
CA VAL A 209 5.55 -3.89 -4.54
C VAL A 209 5.30 -5.24 -3.87
N VAL A 210 5.47 -5.28 -2.56
CA VAL A 210 5.25 -6.47 -1.73
C VAL A 210 4.11 -6.18 -0.76
N ASN A 211 3.05 -6.97 -0.83
CA ASN A 211 1.89 -6.84 0.06
C ASN A 211 1.80 -8.07 0.95
N TYR A 212 1.87 -7.88 2.26
CA TYR A 212 1.76 -8.96 3.24
C TYR A 212 1.01 -8.46 4.48
N ALA A 213 0.15 -9.29 5.04
CA ALA A 213 -0.65 -8.95 6.21
C ALA A 213 0.07 -9.40 7.49
N CYS A 214 0.87 -8.51 8.09
CA CYS A 214 1.48 -8.75 9.39
C CYS A 214 2.00 -7.44 10.00
N HIS A 215 1.62 -7.14 11.25
CA HIS A 215 2.15 -6.00 12.00
C HIS A 215 3.69 -6.03 12.05
N ALA A 216 4.32 -4.86 11.89
CA ALA A 216 5.77 -4.73 12.06
C ALA A 216 6.11 -4.46 13.54
N VAL A 217 5.99 -5.51 14.35
CA VAL A 217 6.07 -5.53 15.81
C VAL A 217 6.97 -6.67 16.33
N VAL A 218 7.94 -7.14 15.54
CA VAL A 218 8.95 -8.09 16.04
C VAL A 218 9.74 -7.43 17.18
N LEU A 219 10.09 -6.15 17.05
CA LEU A 219 10.72 -5.35 18.10
C LEU A 219 9.67 -4.81 19.07
N GLY A 220 9.92 -4.96 20.37
CA GLY A 220 9.04 -4.54 21.45
C GLY A 220 9.21 -3.08 21.90
N PRO A 221 8.48 -2.69 22.95
CA PRO A 221 8.53 -1.34 23.51
C PRO A 221 9.87 -0.99 24.18
N ASP A 222 10.73 -1.98 24.50
CA ASP A 222 12.09 -1.81 25.00
C ASP A 222 13.04 -1.26 23.94
N ASN A 223 12.70 -1.43 22.65
CA ASN A 223 13.48 -0.82 21.57
C ASN A 223 13.28 0.69 21.52
N ARG A 224 14.39 1.42 21.56
CA ARG A 224 14.47 2.87 21.40
C ARG A 224 15.37 3.31 20.24
N SER A 225 15.72 2.38 19.36
CA SER A 225 16.43 2.71 18.12
C SER A 225 15.44 2.76 16.95
N ILE A 226 15.52 3.83 16.15
CA ILE A 226 14.72 3.96 14.93
C ILE A 226 15.06 2.81 13.99
N SER A 227 14.04 2.15 13.46
CA SER A 227 14.18 1.01 12.53
C SER A 227 12.95 0.87 11.63
N ALA A 228 13.17 0.52 10.37
CA ALA A 228 12.11 0.09 9.44
C ALA A 228 11.65 -1.36 9.72
N GLU A 229 12.18 -2.00 10.75
CA GLU A 229 11.78 -3.33 11.22
C GLU A 229 11.93 -4.40 10.12
N TYR A 230 11.18 -5.53 10.15
CA TYR A 230 11.28 -6.58 9.14
C TYR A 230 11.02 -6.08 7.69
N PRO A 231 10.14 -5.08 7.43
CA PRO A 231 10.00 -4.53 6.08
C PRO A 231 11.29 -3.91 5.54
N GLY A 232 12.07 -3.25 6.38
CA GLY A 232 13.38 -2.70 5.99
C GLY A 232 14.39 -3.78 5.63
N TYR A 233 14.45 -4.87 6.38
CA TYR A 233 15.31 -6.01 6.05
C TYR A 233 14.90 -6.70 4.75
N LEU A 234 13.58 -6.86 4.52
CA LEU A 234 13.03 -7.35 3.26
C LEU A 234 13.48 -6.48 2.09
N ALA A 235 13.31 -5.15 2.19
CA ALA A 235 13.66 -4.22 1.13
C ALA A 235 15.16 -4.30 0.79
N ARG A 236 16.04 -4.20 1.80
CA ARG A 236 17.49 -4.26 1.60
C ARG A 236 17.96 -5.56 0.92
N ARG A 237 17.40 -6.70 1.32
CA ARG A 237 17.76 -7.99 0.71
C ARG A 237 17.26 -8.09 -0.73
N LEU A 238 15.99 -7.73 -0.97
CA LEU A 238 15.40 -7.76 -2.30
C LEU A 238 16.19 -6.90 -3.29
N GLU A 239 16.53 -5.68 -2.92
CA GLU A 239 17.25 -4.72 -3.76
C GLU A 239 18.67 -5.16 -4.05
N ARG A 240 19.33 -5.83 -3.11
CA ARG A 240 20.63 -6.44 -3.32
C ARG A 240 20.59 -7.58 -4.36
N GLU A 241 19.52 -8.40 -4.32
CA GLU A 241 19.38 -9.55 -5.22
C GLU A 241 18.68 -9.24 -6.55
N LEU A 242 18.00 -8.08 -6.65
CA LEU A 242 17.40 -7.53 -7.87
C LEU A 242 17.97 -6.11 -8.15
N PRO A 243 19.24 -6.00 -8.58
CA PRO A 243 19.90 -4.70 -8.71
C PRO A 243 19.19 -3.76 -9.67
N GLY A 244 18.86 -2.56 -9.18
CA GLY A 244 18.14 -1.52 -9.92
C GLY A 244 16.62 -1.52 -9.69
N ALA A 245 16.08 -2.50 -8.95
CA ALA A 245 14.73 -2.43 -8.44
C ALA A 245 14.68 -1.73 -7.07
N LEU A 246 13.62 -0.95 -6.81
CA LEU A 246 13.27 -0.48 -5.49
C LEU A 246 12.10 -1.30 -4.93
N CYS A 247 12.17 -1.62 -3.66
CA CYS A 247 11.11 -2.33 -2.93
C CYS A 247 10.12 -1.33 -2.32
N LEU A 248 8.82 -1.61 -2.47
CA LEU A 248 7.74 -0.94 -1.79
C LEU A 248 6.99 -1.98 -0.96
N PHE A 249 7.21 -2.02 0.34
CA PHE A 249 6.40 -2.85 1.22
C PHE A 249 5.09 -2.13 1.56
N VAL A 250 3.98 -2.83 1.43
CA VAL A 250 2.64 -2.31 1.75
C VAL A 250 1.90 -3.32 2.62
N GLN A 251 1.41 -2.87 3.75
CA GLN A 251 0.62 -3.71 4.64
C GLN A 251 -0.70 -4.14 3.99
N GLY A 252 -1.06 -5.40 4.26
CA GLY A 252 -2.40 -5.91 3.97
C GLY A 252 -3.38 -5.68 5.12
N GLY A 253 -4.32 -6.60 5.29
CA GLY A 253 -5.26 -6.64 6.41
C GLY A 253 -4.59 -7.17 7.68
N ALA A 254 -3.71 -6.38 8.27
CA ALA A 254 -2.87 -6.80 9.38
C ALA A 254 -3.42 -6.39 10.77
N GLY A 255 -4.60 -5.78 10.85
CA GLY A 255 -5.14 -5.23 12.10
C GLY A 255 -5.24 -6.23 13.26
N ASP A 256 -5.38 -7.50 12.97
CA ASP A 256 -5.41 -8.59 13.95
C ASP A 256 -4.30 -9.63 13.75
N ILE A 257 -3.29 -9.35 12.92
CA ILE A 257 -2.22 -10.28 12.57
C ILE A 257 -0.87 -9.80 13.08
N ASN A 258 -0.19 -10.62 13.86
CA ASN A 258 1.14 -10.39 14.42
C ASN A 258 2.16 -11.44 13.96
N PRO A 259 3.46 -11.11 13.95
CA PRO A 259 4.51 -12.12 13.80
C PRO A 259 4.47 -13.10 14.98
N TYR A 260 4.97 -14.34 14.78
CA TYR A 260 5.02 -15.32 15.85
C TYR A 260 5.84 -14.86 17.06
N LEU A 261 6.91 -14.09 16.83
CA LEU A 261 7.76 -13.51 17.86
C LEU A 261 7.45 -12.01 17.99
N ASP A 262 6.24 -11.69 18.43
CA ASP A 262 5.82 -10.34 18.75
C ASP A 262 6.55 -9.84 20.01
N GLU A 263 6.91 -8.55 20.01
CA GLU A 263 7.60 -7.86 21.10
C GLU A 263 8.84 -8.62 21.62
N GLN A 264 9.68 -9.10 20.69
CA GLN A 264 10.94 -9.76 21.02
C GLN A 264 11.91 -8.74 21.64
N PRO A 265 12.38 -8.95 22.89
CA PRO A 265 13.29 -8.02 23.52
C PRO A 265 14.58 -7.80 22.74
N VAL A 266 15.08 -6.56 22.71
CA VAL A 266 16.34 -6.23 22.03
C VAL A 266 17.50 -7.06 22.60
N ALA A 267 17.56 -7.21 23.94
CA ALA A 267 18.56 -8.03 24.63
C ALA A 267 18.50 -9.53 24.28
N GLU A 268 17.35 -10.01 23.80
CA GLU A 268 17.11 -11.37 23.38
C GLU A 268 17.13 -11.50 21.84
N ASN A 269 17.98 -10.74 21.17
CA ASN A 269 18.18 -10.76 19.72
C ASN A 269 16.98 -10.25 18.89
N GLY A 270 16.20 -9.29 19.39
CA GLY A 270 15.03 -8.74 18.68
C GLY A 270 15.32 -8.31 17.25
N PHE A 271 16.42 -7.58 17.01
CA PHE A 271 16.82 -7.18 15.65
C PHE A 271 17.18 -8.37 14.75
N GLY A 272 17.83 -9.42 15.29
CA GLY A 272 18.12 -10.62 14.52
C GLY A 272 16.88 -11.41 14.13
N GLU A 273 15.83 -11.41 14.96
CA GLU A 273 14.54 -12.03 14.62
C GLU A 273 13.80 -11.21 13.56
N ALA A 274 13.82 -9.87 13.63
CA ALA A 274 13.29 -9.00 12.58
C ALA A 274 14.03 -9.21 11.24
N GLU A 275 15.36 -9.35 11.30
CA GLU A 275 16.18 -9.67 10.13
C GLU A 275 15.83 -11.03 9.52
N LYS A 276 15.67 -12.06 10.33
CA LYS A 276 15.27 -13.42 9.88
C LYS A 276 13.93 -13.38 9.16
N MET A 277 12.93 -12.68 9.73
CA MET A 277 11.61 -12.55 9.13
C MET A 277 11.68 -11.79 7.80
N GLY A 278 12.33 -10.62 7.77
CA GLY A 278 12.51 -9.82 6.56
C GLY A 278 13.25 -10.59 5.46
N ASN A 279 14.31 -11.31 5.83
CA ASN A 279 15.06 -12.15 4.90
C ASN A 279 14.24 -13.32 4.35
N ALA A 280 13.37 -13.94 5.15
CA ALA A 280 12.48 -15.00 4.68
C ALA A 280 11.46 -14.48 3.67
N LEU A 281 10.81 -13.35 3.97
CA LEU A 281 9.88 -12.68 3.05
C LEU A 281 10.60 -12.27 1.75
N ALA A 282 11.81 -11.73 1.83
CA ALA A 282 12.61 -11.36 0.65
C ALA A 282 12.92 -12.56 -0.24
N ALA A 283 13.39 -13.67 0.33
CA ALA A 283 13.70 -14.89 -0.43
C ALA A 283 12.46 -15.41 -1.17
N PHE A 284 11.32 -15.44 -0.49
CA PHE A 284 10.05 -15.86 -1.07
C PHE A 284 9.60 -14.89 -2.18
N THR A 285 9.67 -13.58 -1.95
CA THR A 285 9.33 -12.54 -2.93
C THR A 285 10.18 -12.67 -4.19
N ILE A 286 11.49 -12.87 -4.04
CA ILE A 286 12.42 -13.02 -5.16
C ILE A 286 12.10 -14.27 -5.99
N GLU A 287 11.81 -15.39 -5.32
CA GLU A 287 11.42 -16.63 -5.98
C GLU A 287 10.10 -16.47 -6.75
N LEU A 288 9.09 -15.86 -6.11
CA LEU A 288 7.81 -15.56 -6.74
C LEU A 288 8.01 -14.60 -7.91
N SER A 289 8.75 -13.51 -7.73
CA SER A 289 9.04 -12.52 -8.79
C SER A 289 9.69 -13.13 -10.03
N ARG A 290 10.57 -14.14 -9.88
CA ARG A 290 11.22 -14.83 -11.00
C ARG A 290 10.23 -15.69 -11.80
N LYS A 291 9.15 -16.16 -11.19
CA LYS A 291 8.08 -16.94 -11.84
C LYS A 291 7.08 -16.04 -12.59
N LEU A 292 6.96 -14.78 -12.18
CA LEU A 292 6.07 -13.82 -12.81
C LEU A 292 6.63 -13.42 -14.19
N LYS A 293 5.78 -13.48 -15.20
CA LYS A 293 6.13 -13.09 -16.56
C LYS A 293 5.25 -11.91 -16.97
N PRO A 294 5.86 -10.73 -17.21
CA PRO A 294 5.11 -9.60 -17.74
C PRO A 294 4.56 -9.94 -19.12
N ARG A 295 3.37 -9.46 -19.42
CA ARG A 295 2.73 -9.61 -20.72
C ARG A 295 2.76 -8.27 -21.44
N ASP A 296 3.01 -8.32 -22.76
CA ASP A 296 2.79 -7.16 -23.61
C ASP A 296 1.28 -6.97 -23.76
N ILE A 297 0.78 -5.82 -23.35
CA ILE A 297 -0.64 -5.48 -23.41
C ILE A 297 -0.78 -4.36 -24.44
N VAL A 298 -1.53 -4.66 -25.49
CA VAL A 298 -1.92 -3.65 -26.46
C VAL A 298 -3.02 -2.77 -25.85
N ASN A 299 -2.83 -1.44 -25.88
CA ASN A 299 -3.72 -0.47 -25.24
C ASN A 299 -3.92 -0.71 -23.73
N PRO A 300 -2.87 -0.58 -22.92
CA PRO A 300 -2.95 -0.77 -21.50
C PRO A 300 -3.93 0.20 -20.87
N GLN A 301 -4.67 -0.28 -19.86
CA GLN A 301 -5.66 0.49 -19.14
C GLN A 301 -5.19 0.67 -17.69
N LEU A 302 -5.25 1.89 -17.21
CA LEU A 302 -5.12 2.25 -15.80
C LEU A 302 -6.36 3.06 -15.44
N LEU A 303 -7.19 2.50 -14.59
CA LEU A 303 -8.43 3.12 -14.13
C LEU A 303 -8.35 3.33 -12.62
N ALA A 304 -8.86 4.45 -12.12
CA ALA A 304 -8.89 4.74 -10.70
C ALA A 304 -10.14 5.54 -10.32
N VAL A 305 -10.72 5.21 -9.18
CA VAL A 305 -11.85 5.90 -8.58
C VAL A 305 -11.52 6.22 -7.14
N ALA A 306 -11.58 7.49 -6.77
CA ALA A 306 -11.43 7.95 -5.39
C ALA A 306 -12.77 8.47 -4.88
N GLU A 307 -13.14 8.08 -3.67
CA GLU A 307 -14.36 8.52 -3.00
C GLU A 307 -14.15 8.64 -1.49
N VAL A 308 -15.03 9.39 -0.84
CA VAL A 308 -15.04 9.53 0.62
C VAL A 308 -16.36 8.97 1.15
N VAL A 309 -16.25 8.01 2.05
CA VAL A 309 -17.39 7.39 2.71
C VAL A 309 -17.44 7.88 4.16
N SER A 310 -18.63 8.31 4.61
CA SER A 310 -18.85 8.78 5.98
C SER A 310 -19.52 7.69 6.80
N PHE A 311 -18.98 7.43 7.99
CA PHE A 311 -19.52 6.50 8.98
C PHE A 311 -19.79 7.26 10.28
N ARG A 312 -20.59 6.68 11.16
CA ARG A 312 -20.75 7.22 12.52
C ARG A 312 -19.53 6.91 13.35
N ASP A 313 -19.18 7.81 14.27
CA ASP A 313 -18.29 7.47 15.37
C ASP A 313 -19.02 6.54 16.34
N ARG A 314 -18.44 5.37 16.61
CA ARG A 314 -19.05 4.31 17.42
C ARG A 314 -19.32 4.76 18.85
N TRP A 315 -18.52 5.66 19.39
CA TRP A 315 -18.53 6.06 20.79
C TRP A 315 -19.00 7.51 21.03
N SER A 316 -19.13 8.29 19.96
CA SER A 316 -19.44 9.72 20.06
C SER A 316 -20.68 10.04 19.24
N ALA A 317 -21.85 10.12 19.89
CA ALA A 317 -23.08 10.49 19.23
C ALA A 317 -22.97 11.84 18.49
N GLY A 318 -23.45 11.86 17.24
CA GLY A 318 -23.43 13.06 16.39
C GLY A 318 -22.08 13.33 15.69
N LYS A 319 -21.04 12.55 15.93
CA LYS A 319 -19.79 12.62 15.19
C LYS A 319 -19.78 11.64 14.02
N SER A 320 -19.11 12.03 12.95
CA SER A 320 -18.85 11.18 11.80
C SER A 320 -17.35 11.05 11.56
N ILE A 321 -16.96 9.91 11.01
CA ILE A 321 -15.60 9.56 10.59
C ILE A 321 -15.63 9.45 9.08
N ARG A 322 -14.68 10.07 8.39
CA ARG A 322 -14.59 10.07 6.93
C ARG A 322 -13.44 9.20 6.47
N ALA A 323 -13.74 8.14 5.72
CA ALA A 323 -12.76 7.25 5.14
C ALA A 323 -12.56 7.58 3.66
N GLY A 324 -11.34 7.96 3.28
CA GLY A 324 -10.95 8.10 1.88
C GLY A 324 -10.63 6.72 1.29
N LEU A 325 -11.31 6.35 0.23
CA LEU A 325 -11.15 5.08 -0.48
C LEU A 325 -10.69 5.34 -1.90
N THR A 326 -9.64 4.68 -2.33
CA THR A 326 -9.24 4.65 -3.75
C THR A 326 -9.21 3.20 -4.24
N THR A 327 -9.88 2.97 -5.37
CA THR A 327 -9.90 1.68 -6.07
C THR A 327 -9.20 1.87 -7.41
N VAL A 328 -8.19 1.05 -7.69
CA VAL A 328 -7.42 1.06 -8.94
C VAL A 328 -7.60 -0.27 -9.65
N LEU A 329 -7.80 -0.23 -10.97
CA LEU A 329 -7.86 -1.41 -11.84
C LEU A 329 -6.86 -1.25 -12.98
N ILE A 330 -5.92 -2.18 -13.11
CA ILE A 330 -4.89 -2.17 -14.14
C ILE A 330 -5.13 -3.35 -15.09
N ASN A 331 -5.40 -3.04 -16.35
CA ASN A 331 -5.60 -4.02 -17.43
C ASN A 331 -6.65 -5.11 -17.13
N GLY A 332 -7.58 -4.87 -16.20
CA GLY A 332 -8.55 -5.87 -15.74
C GLY A 332 -7.92 -7.07 -15.01
N GLN A 333 -6.63 -7.01 -14.66
CA GLN A 333 -5.85 -8.11 -14.09
C GLN A 333 -5.31 -7.85 -12.69
N ILE A 334 -5.08 -6.58 -12.33
CA ILE A 334 -4.57 -6.17 -11.04
C ILE A 334 -5.52 -5.14 -10.45
N ALA A 335 -6.05 -5.41 -9.27
CA ALA A 335 -6.85 -4.49 -8.48
C ALA A 335 -6.09 -4.07 -7.22
N ILE A 336 -6.13 -2.77 -6.91
CA ILE A 336 -5.62 -2.22 -5.65
C ILE A 336 -6.77 -1.47 -4.98
N VAL A 337 -7.02 -1.79 -3.72
CA VAL A 337 -8.03 -1.13 -2.89
C VAL A 337 -7.35 -0.59 -1.65
N THR A 338 -7.50 0.72 -1.37
CA THR A 338 -6.91 1.34 -0.17
C THR A 338 -7.86 1.31 1.02
N MET A 339 -7.32 1.25 2.22
CA MET A 339 -8.07 1.46 3.47
C MET A 339 -7.23 2.31 4.45
N PRO A 340 -7.74 3.48 4.89
CA PRO A 340 -6.97 4.44 5.69
C PRO A 340 -7.00 4.09 7.19
N GLY A 341 -6.70 2.84 7.54
CA GLY A 341 -6.70 2.32 8.92
C GLY A 341 -6.08 0.94 8.98
N GLU A 342 -6.36 0.23 10.05
CA GLU A 342 -5.83 -1.09 10.36
C GLU A 342 -6.90 -2.18 10.12
N PRO A 343 -7.15 -2.58 8.85
CA PRO A 343 -8.19 -3.57 8.55
C PRO A 343 -7.84 -4.94 9.13
N PHE A 344 -8.84 -5.64 9.65
CA PHE A 344 -8.71 -7.04 10.03
C PHE A 344 -8.59 -7.93 8.80
N VAL A 345 -7.92 -9.06 8.95
CA VAL A 345 -7.56 -9.95 7.85
C VAL A 345 -8.76 -10.50 7.08
N ASP A 346 -9.89 -10.74 7.75
CA ASP A 346 -11.14 -11.18 7.11
C ASP A 346 -11.61 -10.20 6.02
N LEU A 347 -11.35 -8.89 6.16
CA LEU A 347 -11.71 -7.89 5.15
C LEU A 347 -10.87 -8.07 3.87
N GLN A 348 -9.59 -8.41 4.01
CA GLN A 348 -8.71 -8.72 2.88
C GLN A 348 -9.16 -9.99 2.14
N ILE A 349 -9.48 -11.03 2.87
CA ILE A 349 -10.02 -12.30 2.34
C ILE A 349 -11.33 -12.01 1.59
N ALA A 350 -12.27 -11.31 2.23
CA ALA A 350 -13.56 -10.96 1.63
C ALA A 350 -13.41 -10.11 0.35
N LEU A 351 -12.43 -9.20 0.30
CA LEU A 351 -12.16 -8.41 -0.91
C LEU A 351 -11.73 -9.31 -2.07
N ARG A 352 -10.81 -10.24 -1.85
CA ARG A 352 -10.34 -11.16 -2.90
C ARG A 352 -11.46 -12.07 -3.39
N ASP A 353 -12.24 -12.62 -2.48
CA ASP A 353 -13.35 -13.51 -2.80
C ASP A 353 -14.43 -12.82 -3.65
N LYS A 354 -14.68 -11.53 -3.40
CA LYS A 354 -15.75 -10.77 -4.07
C LYS A 354 -15.30 -10.07 -5.34
N SER A 355 -14.01 -9.76 -5.51
CA SER A 355 -13.53 -8.85 -6.57
C SER A 355 -13.58 -9.45 -7.97
N GLU A 356 -13.42 -10.77 -8.08
CA GLU A 356 -13.28 -11.52 -9.34
C GLU A 356 -12.11 -11.05 -10.24
N VAL A 357 -11.25 -10.15 -9.73
CA VAL A 357 -10.02 -9.74 -10.42
C VAL A 357 -8.89 -10.67 -10.01
N PRO A 358 -8.12 -11.24 -10.95
CA PRO A 358 -7.14 -12.30 -10.66
C PRO A 358 -6.11 -11.95 -9.58
N ASN A 359 -5.68 -10.69 -9.53
CA ASN A 359 -4.68 -10.22 -8.57
C ASN A 359 -5.25 -9.01 -7.82
N THR A 360 -5.94 -9.26 -6.72
CA THR A 360 -6.57 -8.22 -5.90
C THR A 360 -5.80 -8.01 -4.61
N PHE A 361 -5.37 -6.76 -4.40
CA PHE A 361 -4.58 -6.31 -3.27
C PHE A 361 -5.40 -5.38 -2.37
N LEU A 362 -5.43 -5.66 -1.08
CA LEU A 362 -5.84 -4.69 -0.07
C LEU A 362 -4.57 -3.94 0.41
N PHE A 363 -4.51 -2.65 0.16
CA PHE A 363 -3.52 -1.75 0.75
C PHE A 363 -4.13 -1.15 2.02
N GLY A 364 -4.00 -1.86 3.13
CA GLY A 364 -4.27 -1.34 4.45
C GLY A 364 -3.28 -0.23 4.82
N TYR A 365 -3.56 0.49 5.91
CA TYR A 365 -2.63 1.53 6.40
C TYR A 365 -2.32 2.61 5.35
N THR A 366 -3.25 2.81 4.40
CA THR A 366 -3.03 3.65 3.22
C THR A 366 -3.98 4.83 3.18
N PHE A 367 -3.44 6.05 3.29
CA PHE A 367 -4.18 7.29 3.12
C PHE A 367 -4.19 7.72 1.65
N SER A 368 -5.37 8.06 1.12
CA SER A 368 -5.52 8.49 -0.29
C SER A 368 -6.27 9.82 -0.46
N GLY A 369 -6.37 10.59 0.62
CA GLY A 369 -6.98 11.92 0.64
C GLY A 369 -8.47 11.93 0.98
N GLY A 370 -8.97 13.11 1.32
CA GLY A 370 -10.39 13.41 1.55
C GLY A 370 -10.99 12.88 2.85
N GLY A 371 -10.26 12.06 3.59
CA GLY A 371 -10.70 11.43 4.83
C GLY A 371 -9.72 11.66 5.98
N GLU A 372 -9.78 10.77 6.95
CA GLU A 372 -8.92 10.78 8.12
C GLU A 372 -8.36 9.37 8.37
N TRP A 373 -7.40 9.24 9.28
CA TRP A 373 -6.96 7.95 9.80
C TRP A 373 -8.06 7.38 10.69
N ILE A 374 -8.61 6.22 10.34
CA ILE A 374 -9.82 5.67 10.98
C ILE A 374 -9.51 4.64 12.08
N GLY A 375 -8.24 4.38 12.40
CA GLY A 375 -7.83 3.39 13.40
C GLY A 375 -8.14 1.96 12.97
N TYR A 376 -8.38 1.09 13.93
CA TYR A 376 -8.75 -0.31 13.64
C TYR A 376 -10.09 -0.42 12.93
N VAL A 377 -10.14 -1.31 11.93
CA VAL A 377 -11.34 -1.61 11.15
C VAL A 377 -11.67 -3.10 11.29
N PRO A 378 -12.47 -3.47 12.32
CA PRO A 378 -12.88 -4.85 12.53
C PRO A 378 -14.04 -5.23 11.61
N THR A 379 -14.26 -6.54 11.43
CA THR A 379 -15.52 -7.05 10.88
C THR A 379 -16.65 -6.98 11.89
N ILE A 380 -17.91 -7.11 11.43
CA ILE A 380 -19.10 -7.25 12.31
C ILE A 380 -18.89 -8.39 13.29
N ARG A 381 -18.38 -9.52 12.82
CA ARG A 381 -18.09 -10.69 13.65
C ARG A 381 -17.07 -10.36 14.74
N ALA A 382 -15.93 -9.80 14.37
CA ALA A 382 -14.88 -9.43 15.31
C ALA A 382 -15.37 -8.39 16.35
N ALA A 383 -16.23 -7.45 15.94
CA ALA A 383 -16.86 -6.49 16.84
C ALA A 383 -17.77 -7.16 17.90
N SER A 384 -18.47 -8.24 17.54
CA SER A 384 -19.30 -9.02 18.46
C SER A 384 -18.49 -9.87 19.46
N GLU A 385 -17.33 -10.33 19.02
CA GLU A 385 -16.38 -11.11 19.82
C GLU A 385 -15.60 -10.24 20.83
N GLY A 386 -15.41 -8.93 20.50
CA GLY A 386 -14.70 -7.97 21.35
C GLY A 386 -13.19 -8.05 21.20
N GLY A 387 -12.46 -7.62 22.22
CA GLY A 387 -10.99 -7.62 22.25
C GLY A 387 -10.38 -6.37 21.62
N TYR A 388 -9.04 -6.34 21.56
CA TYR A 388 -8.26 -5.21 21.06
C TYR A 388 -8.52 -4.95 19.58
N GLY A 389 -8.72 -3.70 19.20
CA GLY A 389 -9.00 -3.29 17.83
C GLY A 389 -10.43 -3.58 17.35
N ALA A 390 -11.25 -4.29 18.14
CA ALA A 390 -12.62 -4.63 17.80
C ALA A 390 -13.64 -4.18 18.87
N GLY A 391 -13.38 -4.45 20.15
CA GLY A 391 -14.17 -3.97 21.28
C GLY A 391 -13.77 -2.60 21.78
N TYR A 392 -12.48 -2.27 21.67
CA TYR A 392 -11.86 -0.98 22.05
C TYR A 392 -10.71 -0.66 21.09
N TYR A 393 -10.19 0.57 21.13
CA TYR A 393 -9.22 1.10 20.15
C TYR A 393 -9.71 1.10 18.70
N THR A 394 -11.06 1.13 18.50
CA THR A 394 -11.69 1.36 17.21
C THR A 394 -12.78 2.40 17.40
N ASN A 395 -12.86 3.37 16.51
CA ASN A 395 -13.86 4.43 16.54
C ASN A 395 -14.90 4.32 15.43
N ILE A 396 -14.63 3.52 14.40
CA ILE A 396 -15.53 3.40 13.26
C ILE A 396 -16.75 2.51 13.60
N ASP A 397 -17.89 2.84 13.02
CA ASP A 397 -19.15 2.11 13.20
C ASP A 397 -18.99 0.63 12.84
N VAL A 398 -19.76 -0.22 13.49
CA VAL A 398 -19.81 -1.66 13.20
C VAL A 398 -20.36 -1.89 11.80
N GLY A 399 -19.67 -2.70 10.99
CA GLY A 399 -20.00 -2.95 9.60
C GLY A 399 -19.37 -1.98 8.60
N ALA A 400 -18.62 -0.98 9.07
CA ALA A 400 -17.94 -0.05 8.19
C ALA A 400 -16.87 -0.75 7.31
N GLY A 401 -16.17 -1.74 7.85
CA GLY A 401 -15.19 -2.53 7.11
C GLY A 401 -15.81 -3.23 5.90
N GLU A 402 -16.89 -3.96 6.12
CA GLU A 402 -17.64 -4.65 5.06
C GLU A 402 -18.19 -3.66 4.03
N ALA A 403 -18.73 -2.52 4.48
CA ALA A 403 -19.26 -1.49 3.59
C ALA A 403 -18.18 -0.89 2.68
N ILE A 404 -16.95 -0.68 3.18
CA ILE A 404 -15.80 -0.23 2.38
C ILE A 404 -15.44 -1.28 1.34
N ILE A 405 -15.38 -2.56 1.72
CA ILE A 405 -15.06 -3.66 0.79
C ILE A 405 -16.13 -3.78 -0.30
N ASP A 406 -17.41 -3.76 0.05
CA ASP A 406 -18.50 -3.86 -0.92
C ASP A 406 -18.49 -2.67 -1.89
N ARG A 407 -18.17 -1.47 -1.40
CA ARG A 407 -18.02 -0.28 -2.24
C ARG A 407 -16.89 -0.42 -3.23
N ALA A 408 -15.73 -0.92 -2.79
CA ALA A 408 -14.59 -1.18 -3.65
C ALA A 408 -14.91 -2.20 -4.75
N VAL A 409 -15.62 -3.29 -4.42
CA VAL A 409 -16.07 -4.31 -5.38
C VAL A 409 -17.01 -3.70 -6.42
N VAL A 410 -17.96 -2.86 -6.01
CA VAL A 410 -18.84 -2.12 -6.93
C VAL A 410 -18.02 -1.25 -7.89
N ASN A 411 -16.99 -0.56 -7.39
CA ASN A 411 -16.11 0.24 -8.23
C ASN A 411 -15.32 -0.62 -9.23
N LEU A 412 -14.81 -1.77 -8.80
CA LEU A 412 -14.13 -2.72 -9.70
C LEU A 412 -15.05 -3.20 -10.82
N PHE A 413 -16.29 -3.58 -10.50
CA PHE A 413 -17.26 -4.03 -11.50
C PHE A 413 -17.67 -2.92 -12.46
N ARG A 414 -17.79 -1.66 -11.99
CA ARG A 414 -18.03 -0.49 -12.87
C ARG A 414 -16.87 -0.26 -13.81
N MET A 415 -15.63 -0.25 -13.30
CA MET A 415 -14.43 -0.07 -14.12
C MET A 415 -14.23 -1.22 -15.12
N ALA A 416 -14.67 -2.42 -14.78
CA ALA A 416 -14.69 -3.58 -15.67
C ALA A 416 -15.86 -3.58 -16.68
N GLY A 417 -16.72 -2.55 -16.69
CA GLY A 417 -17.89 -2.47 -17.57
C GLY A 417 -19.00 -3.49 -17.27
N ARG A 418 -19.03 -4.03 -16.06
CA ARG A 418 -20.01 -5.07 -15.65
C ARG A 418 -21.24 -4.51 -14.95
N LEU A 419 -21.21 -3.24 -14.58
CA LEU A 419 -22.35 -2.52 -14.03
C LEU A 419 -22.63 -1.29 -14.88
N ASP A 420 -23.90 -1.05 -15.22
CA ASP A 420 -24.34 0.11 -15.97
C ASP A 420 -24.07 1.40 -15.18
N VAL A 421 -23.49 2.38 -15.84
CA VAL A 421 -23.17 3.71 -15.28
C VAL A 421 -24.20 4.75 -15.68
N SER A 422 -25.15 4.42 -16.56
CA SER A 422 -26.18 5.35 -17.01
C SER A 422 -27.18 5.67 -15.90
N PRO A 423 -27.40 6.93 -15.53
CA PRO A 423 -28.56 7.28 -14.70
C PRO A 423 -29.82 6.96 -15.50
N ARG A 424 -30.71 6.22 -14.90
CA ARG A 424 -32.08 6.04 -15.41
C ARG A 424 -32.86 7.34 -15.25
#